data_fddd7b79826007bc8e911bfd8c5d94ea
#
_entry.id   fddd7b79826007bc8e911bfd8c5d94ea
#
_cell.length_a   1.000
_cell.length_b   1.000
_cell.length_c   1.000
_cell.angle_alpha   90.00
_cell.angle_beta   90.00
_cell.angle_gamma   90.00
#
_symmetry.space_group_name_H-M   'P 1'
#
loop_
_entity.id
_entity.type
_entity.pdbx_description
1 polymer ?
#
loop_
_entity_poly.entity_id
_entity_poly.type
_entity_poly.pdbx_seq_one_letter_code
_entity_poly.pdbx_strand_id
1 'polypeptide(L)'
;MIGYGFMGKVHSHAWRSVNHFFPDAPKVEMSVICGRSKEALEAARVTFGWNEAETDWKKVIARSDIDVIDICTAGDTHEEIAIAALKAGKHVICEKPLANNGKEAKAMADAATEAAKNGTKSMVAFNYRR
;
A
#
# COMPACT_ATOMS: atom_id res chain seq x y z
N MET A 1 -3.96 3.43 -0.92
CA MET A 1 -3.35 2.46 -1.86
C MET A 1 -2.59 3.19 -2.94
N ILE A 2 -1.41 2.70 -3.33
CA ILE A 2 -0.57 3.30 -4.37
C ILE A 2 -0.47 2.30 -5.54
N GLY A 3 -0.97 2.69 -6.72
CA GLY A 3 -1.15 1.83 -7.89
C GLY A 3 -2.59 1.36 -8.07
N TYR A 4 -3.15 1.59 -9.27
CA TYR A 4 -4.54 1.26 -9.60
C TYR A 4 -4.66 0.28 -10.79
N GLY A 5 -3.56 -0.38 -11.14
CA GLY A 5 -3.56 -1.41 -12.17
C GLY A 5 -4.30 -2.69 -11.73
N PHE A 6 -3.99 -3.82 -12.36
CA PHE A 6 -4.65 -5.09 -12.08
C PHE A 6 -4.61 -5.46 -10.59
N MET A 7 -3.43 -5.39 -9.95
CA MET A 7 -3.33 -5.73 -8.52
C MET A 7 -4.04 -4.69 -7.64
N GLY A 8 -3.99 -3.40 -7.98
CA GLY A 8 -4.77 -2.39 -7.28
C GLY A 8 -6.27 -2.64 -7.32
N LYS A 9 -6.80 -3.14 -8.44
CA LYS A 9 -8.21 -3.58 -8.53
C LYS A 9 -8.50 -4.76 -7.59
N VAL A 10 -7.62 -5.76 -7.56
CA VAL A 10 -7.76 -6.95 -6.71
C VAL A 10 -7.71 -6.58 -5.23
N HIS A 11 -6.72 -5.77 -4.83
CA HIS A 11 -6.59 -5.29 -3.45
C HIS A 11 -7.76 -4.39 -3.03
N SER A 12 -8.25 -3.54 -3.93
CA SER A 12 -9.47 -2.74 -3.66
C SER A 12 -10.69 -3.63 -3.37
N HIS A 13 -10.83 -4.74 -4.10
CA HIS A 13 -11.89 -5.72 -3.81
C HIS A 13 -11.68 -6.36 -2.43
N ALA A 14 -10.45 -6.76 -2.10
CA ALA A 14 -10.13 -7.36 -0.80
C ALA A 14 -10.40 -6.37 0.35
N TRP A 15 -9.95 -5.13 0.25
CA TRP A 15 -10.19 -4.08 1.26
C TRP A 15 -11.67 -3.82 1.49
N ARG A 16 -12.47 -3.76 0.43
CA ARG A 16 -13.92 -3.57 0.53
C ARG A 16 -14.61 -4.73 1.24
N SER A 17 -14.07 -5.93 1.11
CA SER A 17 -14.70 -7.16 1.58
C SER A 17 -14.20 -7.60 2.95
N VAL A 18 -13.03 -7.13 3.41
CA VAL A 18 -12.34 -7.68 4.59
C VAL A 18 -13.22 -7.69 5.84
N ASN A 19 -13.92 -6.61 6.14
CA ASN A 19 -14.79 -6.55 7.32
C ASN A 19 -16.07 -7.40 7.19
N HIS A 20 -16.42 -7.80 5.97
CA HIS A 20 -17.52 -8.75 5.77
C HIS A 20 -17.12 -10.18 6.17
N PHE A 21 -15.87 -10.57 5.85
CA PHE A 21 -15.33 -11.89 6.19
C PHE A 21 -14.68 -11.95 7.58
N PHE A 22 -14.20 -10.82 8.08
CA PHE A 22 -13.50 -10.69 9.37
C PHE A 22 -14.14 -9.56 10.17
N PRO A 23 -15.32 -9.77 10.77
CA PRO A 23 -16.08 -8.71 11.45
C PRO A 23 -15.34 -8.14 12.69
N ASP A 24 -14.47 -8.94 13.31
CA ASP A 24 -13.67 -8.55 14.47
C ASP A 24 -12.40 -7.76 14.09
N ALA A 25 -12.05 -7.66 12.81
CA ALA A 25 -10.94 -6.85 12.35
C ALA A 25 -11.28 -5.34 12.48
N PRO A 26 -10.27 -4.47 12.66
CA PRO A 26 -10.50 -3.03 12.63
C PRO A 26 -11.26 -2.62 11.36
N LYS A 27 -12.17 -1.66 11.52
CA LYS A 27 -12.94 -1.16 10.36
C LYS A 27 -12.02 -0.49 9.36
N VAL A 28 -12.05 -0.98 8.14
CA VAL A 28 -11.23 -0.44 7.04
C VAL A 28 -11.96 0.70 6.36
N GLU A 29 -11.24 1.81 6.18
CA GLU A 29 -11.65 2.93 5.34
C GLU A 29 -10.76 3.01 4.10
N MET A 30 -11.36 3.01 2.93
CA MET A 30 -10.68 3.14 1.63
C MET A 30 -10.50 4.63 1.32
N SER A 31 -9.58 5.31 2.05
CA SER A 31 -9.45 6.77 2.05
C SER A 31 -8.90 7.28 0.72
N VAL A 32 -7.70 6.86 0.29
CA VAL A 32 -7.03 7.43 -0.88
C VAL A 32 -6.48 6.36 -1.81
N ILE A 33 -6.76 6.52 -3.11
CA ILE A 33 -6.07 5.80 -4.19
C ILE A 33 -5.10 6.72 -4.91
N CYS A 34 -3.89 6.24 -5.19
CA CYS A 34 -2.83 7.05 -5.78
C CYS A 34 -2.31 6.46 -7.09
N GLY A 35 -2.02 7.35 -8.06
CA GLY A 35 -1.41 6.96 -9.33
C GLY A 35 -1.15 8.14 -10.26
N ARG A 36 -0.36 7.94 -11.31
CA ARG A 36 0.23 9.02 -12.11
C ARG A 36 -0.72 9.72 -13.08
N SER A 37 -1.65 9.01 -13.69
CA SER A 37 -2.57 9.58 -14.68
C SER A 37 -3.86 10.03 -14.00
N LYS A 38 -4.11 11.34 -13.95
CA LYS A 38 -5.25 11.93 -13.24
C LYS A 38 -6.59 11.37 -13.74
N GLU A 39 -6.79 11.29 -15.05
CA GLU A 39 -8.04 10.83 -15.65
C GLU A 39 -8.30 9.34 -15.32
N ALA A 40 -7.32 8.47 -15.60
CA ALA A 40 -7.44 7.04 -15.34
C ALA A 40 -7.53 6.74 -13.83
N LEU A 41 -6.85 7.54 -13.00
CA LEU A 41 -6.92 7.45 -11.55
C LEU A 41 -8.32 7.79 -11.02
N GLU A 42 -8.93 8.86 -11.54
CA GLU A 42 -10.29 9.25 -11.14
C GLU A 42 -11.32 8.18 -11.55
N ALA A 43 -11.19 7.62 -12.74
CA ALA A 43 -12.02 6.49 -13.15
C ALA A 43 -11.86 5.27 -12.23
N ALA A 44 -10.62 4.97 -11.83
CA ALA A 44 -10.33 3.89 -10.88
C ALA A 44 -10.88 4.19 -9.48
N ARG A 45 -10.76 5.44 -9.00
CA ARG A 45 -11.31 5.88 -7.72
C ARG A 45 -12.81 5.57 -7.63
N VAL A 46 -13.56 6.01 -8.63
CA VAL A 46 -15.01 5.80 -8.69
C VAL A 46 -15.35 4.32 -8.79
N THR A 47 -14.69 3.61 -9.71
CA THR A 47 -14.98 2.19 -9.97
C THR A 47 -14.64 1.29 -8.78
N PHE A 48 -13.53 1.58 -8.10
CA PHE A 48 -13.05 0.75 -6.97
C PHE A 48 -13.59 1.21 -5.62
N GLY A 49 -14.26 2.36 -5.55
CA GLY A 49 -14.93 2.85 -4.34
C GLY A 49 -14.00 3.50 -3.33
N TRP A 50 -12.97 4.21 -3.77
CA TRP A 50 -12.10 5.02 -2.93
C TRP A 50 -12.68 6.42 -2.71
N ASN A 51 -12.44 6.99 -1.52
CA ASN A 51 -12.97 8.31 -1.18
C ASN A 51 -12.26 9.41 -1.99
N GLU A 52 -10.95 9.37 -2.08
CA GLU A 52 -10.11 10.40 -2.70
C GLU A 52 -9.12 9.82 -3.72
N ALA A 53 -8.64 10.68 -4.62
CA ALA A 53 -7.57 10.39 -5.57
C ALA A 53 -6.43 11.41 -5.41
N GLU A 54 -5.18 10.94 -5.37
CA GLU A 54 -3.98 11.79 -5.32
C GLU A 54 -2.94 11.28 -6.33
N THR A 55 -2.30 12.19 -7.05
CA THR A 55 -1.29 11.83 -8.05
C THR A 55 0.14 11.74 -7.50
N ASP A 56 0.36 12.26 -6.32
CA ASP A 56 1.66 12.27 -5.62
C ASP A 56 1.60 11.38 -4.37
N TRP A 57 2.25 10.21 -4.44
CA TRP A 57 2.30 9.28 -3.33
C TRP A 57 3.00 9.85 -2.07
N LYS A 58 3.89 10.84 -2.23
CA LYS A 58 4.54 11.50 -1.09
C LYS A 58 3.53 12.27 -0.24
N LYS A 59 2.56 12.91 -0.89
CA LYS A 59 1.46 13.57 -0.20
C LYS A 59 0.58 12.58 0.55
N VAL A 60 0.31 11.41 -0.03
CA VAL A 60 -0.46 10.36 0.65
C VAL A 60 0.26 9.88 1.91
N ILE A 61 1.57 9.60 1.82
CA ILE A 61 2.38 9.16 2.98
C ILE A 61 2.44 10.23 4.08
N ALA A 62 2.49 11.51 3.72
CA ALA A 62 2.56 12.61 4.67
C ALA A 62 1.26 12.85 5.47
N ARG A 63 0.14 12.27 5.06
CA ARG A 63 -1.15 12.43 5.75
C ARG A 63 -1.16 11.72 7.11
N SER A 64 -1.66 12.41 8.14
CA SER A 64 -1.79 11.85 9.49
C SER A 64 -2.98 10.90 9.66
N ASP A 65 -3.97 10.99 8.77
CA ASP A 65 -5.19 10.19 8.77
C ASP A 65 -5.05 8.86 7.99
N ILE A 66 -3.87 8.54 7.48
CA ILE A 66 -3.58 7.27 6.80
C ILE A 66 -2.75 6.38 7.73
N ASP A 67 -3.22 5.18 8.00
CA ASP A 67 -2.51 4.20 8.84
C ASP A 67 -1.72 3.19 8.00
N VAL A 68 -2.25 2.78 6.84
CA VAL A 68 -1.71 1.70 6.02
C VAL A 68 -1.44 2.18 4.60
N ILE A 69 -0.25 1.89 4.10
CA ILE A 69 0.11 2.06 2.69
C ILE A 69 0.15 0.69 2.02
N ASP A 70 -0.70 0.51 1.03
CA ASP A 70 -0.78 -0.69 0.20
C ASP A 70 -0.18 -0.40 -1.17
N ILE A 71 0.94 -1.07 -1.50
CA ILE A 71 1.78 -0.78 -2.68
C ILE A 71 1.51 -1.82 -3.75
N CYS A 72 0.81 -1.39 -4.81
CA CYS A 72 0.41 -2.20 -5.97
C CYS A 72 1.01 -1.68 -7.28
N THR A 73 2.12 -0.96 -7.20
CA THR A 73 2.85 -0.40 -8.35
C THR A 73 3.78 -1.43 -9.02
N ALA A 74 4.52 -1.00 -10.02
CA ALA A 74 5.59 -1.82 -10.60
C ALA A 74 6.78 -1.95 -9.63
N GLY A 75 7.49 -3.08 -9.69
CA GLY A 75 8.53 -3.45 -8.72
C GLY A 75 9.69 -2.45 -8.57
N ASP A 76 9.96 -1.67 -9.61
CA ASP A 76 11.00 -0.63 -9.62
C ASP A 76 10.70 0.57 -8.69
N THR A 77 9.48 0.68 -8.20
CA THR A 77 9.06 1.74 -7.27
C THR A 77 8.83 1.25 -5.84
N HIS A 78 8.88 -0.06 -5.60
CA HIS A 78 8.57 -0.65 -4.30
C HIS A 78 9.51 -0.16 -3.20
N GLU A 79 10.83 -0.17 -3.45
CA GLU A 79 11.85 0.22 -2.47
C GLU A 79 11.60 1.65 -1.95
N GLU A 80 11.52 2.62 -2.86
CA GLU A 80 11.38 4.03 -2.51
C GLU A 80 10.10 4.28 -1.69
N ILE A 81 8.98 3.76 -2.17
CA ILE A 81 7.68 3.98 -1.54
C ILE A 81 7.59 3.27 -0.19
N ALA A 82 8.01 2.02 -0.11
CA ALA A 82 7.94 1.24 1.13
C ALA A 82 8.83 1.82 2.23
N ILE A 83 10.07 2.19 1.90
CA ILE A 83 10.99 2.79 2.86
C ILE A 83 10.46 4.15 3.35
N ALA A 84 9.91 4.98 2.46
CA ALA A 84 9.32 6.26 2.84
C ALA A 84 8.11 6.07 3.76
N ALA A 85 7.22 5.12 3.46
CA ALA A 85 6.04 4.82 4.28
C ALA A 85 6.43 4.30 5.67
N LEU A 86 7.39 3.36 5.75
CA LEU A 86 7.90 2.82 7.01
C LEU A 86 8.53 3.90 7.89
N LYS A 87 9.35 4.78 7.29
CA LYS A 87 9.95 5.94 7.99
C LYS A 87 8.91 6.94 8.50
N ALA A 88 7.79 7.05 7.82
CA ALA A 88 6.65 7.88 8.25
C ALA A 88 5.74 7.17 9.29
N GLY A 89 6.12 5.97 9.74
CA GLY A 89 5.37 5.20 10.73
C GLY A 89 4.10 4.53 10.19
N LYS A 90 3.96 4.43 8.86
CA LYS A 90 2.82 3.77 8.23
C LYS A 90 3.03 2.26 8.15
N HIS A 91 1.99 1.48 8.44
CA HIS A 91 1.98 0.07 8.10
C HIS A 91 2.07 -0.13 6.60
N VAL A 92 2.76 -1.18 6.15
CA VAL A 92 3.01 -1.40 4.71
C VAL A 92 2.59 -2.79 4.28
N ILE A 93 1.82 -2.86 3.23
CA ILE A 93 1.63 -4.07 2.41
C ILE A 93 2.27 -3.78 1.06
N CYS A 94 3.16 -4.65 0.60
CA CYS A 94 3.84 -4.48 -0.68
C CYS A 94 3.61 -5.68 -1.57
N GLU A 95 3.22 -5.45 -2.81
CA GLU A 95 3.08 -6.52 -3.80
C GLU A 95 4.41 -7.21 -4.11
N LYS A 96 4.26 -8.44 -4.57
CA LYS A 96 5.41 -9.25 -5.05
C LYS A 96 5.79 -8.85 -6.50
N PRO A 97 7.04 -9.05 -6.91
CA PRO A 97 8.19 -9.34 -6.06
C PRO A 97 8.52 -8.14 -5.17
N LEU A 98 9.03 -8.40 -3.97
CA LEU A 98 9.33 -7.33 -3.01
C LEU A 98 10.23 -6.25 -3.60
N ALA A 99 11.25 -6.66 -4.33
CA ALA A 99 12.25 -5.80 -4.94
C ALA A 99 12.83 -6.45 -6.21
N ASN A 100 13.56 -5.68 -7.02
CA ASN A 100 14.18 -6.18 -8.25
C ASN A 100 15.51 -6.92 -8.01
N ASN A 101 16.13 -6.69 -6.85
CA ASN A 101 17.40 -7.31 -6.49
C ASN A 101 17.58 -7.40 -4.96
N GLY A 102 18.61 -8.17 -4.54
CA GLY A 102 18.88 -8.41 -3.13
C GLY A 102 19.28 -7.15 -2.33
N LYS A 103 19.88 -6.15 -2.96
CA LYS A 103 20.27 -4.90 -2.31
C LYS A 103 19.03 -4.09 -1.92
N GLU A 104 18.10 -3.91 -2.84
CA GLU A 104 16.82 -3.27 -2.59
C GLU A 104 16.01 -4.00 -1.51
N ALA A 105 15.91 -5.34 -1.65
CA ALA A 105 15.20 -6.17 -0.67
C ALA A 105 15.79 -6.03 0.74
N LYS A 106 17.13 -5.99 0.85
CA LYS A 106 17.80 -5.78 2.13
C LYS A 106 17.51 -4.40 2.72
N ALA A 107 17.56 -3.34 1.92
CA ALA A 107 17.25 -2.00 2.39
C ALA A 107 15.80 -1.89 2.90
N MET A 108 14.85 -2.52 2.21
CA MET A 108 13.46 -2.58 2.66
C MET A 108 13.30 -3.37 3.96
N ALA A 109 13.99 -4.51 4.09
CA ALA A 109 13.97 -5.32 5.30
C ALA A 109 14.59 -4.59 6.50
N ASP A 110 15.71 -3.87 6.30
CA ASP A 110 16.34 -3.06 7.34
C ASP A 110 15.39 -1.94 7.81
N ALA A 111 14.74 -1.24 6.88
CA ALA A 111 13.73 -0.21 7.19
C ALA A 111 12.52 -0.79 7.95
N ALA A 112 12.06 -1.97 7.56
CA ALA A 112 10.96 -2.65 8.24
C ALA A 112 11.34 -3.06 9.67
N THR A 113 12.57 -3.55 9.86
CA THR A 113 13.10 -3.92 11.19
C THR A 113 13.18 -2.70 12.11
N GLU A 114 13.62 -1.56 11.59
CA GLU A 114 13.67 -0.33 12.37
C GLU A 114 12.27 0.18 12.74
N ALA A 115 11.36 0.22 11.76
CA ALA A 115 9.99 0.67 11.97
C ALA A 115 9.21 -0.23 12.97
N ALA A 116 9.51 -1.53 12.99
CA ALA A 116 8.90 -2.49 13.90
C ALA A 116 9.16 -2.18 15.38
N LYS A 117 10.26 -1.50 15.71
CA LYS A 117 10.56 -1.06 17.09
C LYS A 117 9.52 -0.10 17.64
N ASN A 118 8.85 0.63 16.75
CA ASN A 118 7.78 1.58 17.06
C ASN A 118 6.37 0.99 16.80
N GLY A 119 6.26 -0.34 16.66
CA GLY A 119 4.98 -1.02 16.45
C GLY A 119 4.47 -1.06 15.01
N THR A 120 5.20 -0.48 14.06
CA THR A 120 4.84 -0.53 12.63
C THR A 120 4.93 -1.96 12.10
N LYS A 121 3.93 -2.37 11.32
CA LYS A 121 3.87 -3.69 10.68
C LYS A 121 4.10 -3.58 9.19
N SER A 122 4.74 -4.59 8.62
CA SER A 122 4.92 -4.69 7.17
C SER A 122 4.81 -6.13 6.70
N MET A 123 4.32 -6.31 5.49
CA MET A 123 4.25 -7.62 4.85
C MET A 123 4.39 -7.53 3.35
N VAL A 124 4.88 -8.61 2.75
CA VAL A 124 4.84 -8.82 1.30
C VAL A 124 3.59 -9.64 0.97
N ALA A 125 2.89 -9.28 -0.10
CA ALA A 125 1.66 -9.93 -0.53
C ALA A 125 1.93 -11.31 -1.19
N PHE A 126 2.55 -12.23 -0.44
CA PHE A 126 2.74 -13.62 -0.84
C PHE A 126 1.51 -14.47 -0.49
N ASN A 127 0.46 -14.37 -1.28
CA ASN A 127 -0.82 -15.05 -1.03
C ASN A 127 -0.76 -16.58 -1.02
N TYR A 128 0.28 -17.19 -1.59
CA TYR A 128 0.50 -18.65 -1.54
C TYR A 128 1.34 -19.14 -0.34
N ARG A 129 1.78 -18.25 0.52
CA ARG A 129 2.61 -18.58 1.70
C ARG A 129 1.84 -18.43 3.01
N ARG A 130 0.65 -18.99 3.05
CA ARG A 130 -0.16 -19.05 4.27
C ARG A 130 -0.21 -20.45 4.83
#